data_8fec8340337d889b2d79cb0d63f8a6a5
#
_entry.id   8fec8340337d889b2d79cb0d63f8a6a5
#
_cell.length_a   1.000
_cell.length_b   1.000
_cell.length_c   1.000
_cell.angle_alpha   90.00
_cell.angle_beta   90.00
_cell.angle_gamma   90.00
#
_symmetry.space_group_name_H-M   'P 1'
#
loop_
_entity.id
_entity.type
_entity.pdbx_description
1 polymer ?
#
loop_
_entity_poly.entity_id
_entity_poly.type
_entity_poly.pdbx_seq_one_letter_code
_entity_poly.pdbx_strand_id
1 'polypeptide(L)'
;LDNSGSMRGRPISIAAICADVLARTLERCDVKVEILGFTTRAWKGGLAREKWLNEGRPQMPGRLNDLRHIIYKKADAPWRRTRPNLGLMMKEGLLKENIDGEALEWAHRRMLARPEARKIMMVISDGAPVDDSTLSVNPANYLEKHLRDVIAMVEKRKAVELLAIG
;
A
#
# COMPACT_ATOMS: atom_id res chain seq x y z
N LEU A 1 2.41 -3.88 2.22
CA LEU A 1 1.46 -4.40 3.20
C LEU A 1 0.22 -3.52 3.25
N ASP A 2 -0.95 -4.12 3.11
CA ASP A 2 -2.22 -3.46 3.35
C ASP A 2 -2.38 -3.13 4.84
N ASN A 3 -2.61 -1.85 5.14
CA ASN A 3 -2.91 -1.34 6.47
C ASN A 3 -4.34 -0.79 6.54
N SER A 4 -5.29 -1.46 5.89
CA SER A 4 -6.71 -1.12 5.95
C SER A 4 -7.39 -1.69 7.20
N GLY A 5 -8.62 -1.24 7.45
CA GLY A 5 -9.41 -1.63 8.62
C GLY A 5 -9.76 -3.11 8.66
N SER A 6 -9.92 -3.78 7.51
CA SER A 6 -10.17 -5.22 7.40
C SER A 6 -9.00 -6.05 7.93
N MET A 7 -7.78 -5.54 7.81
CA MET A 7 -6.57 -6.17 8.34
C MET A 7 -6.47 -6.17 9.87
N ARG A 8 -7.37 -5.46 10.57
CA ARG A 8 -7.32 -5.35 12.03
C ARG A 8 -7.35 -6.70 12.73
N GLY A 9 -6.56 -6.83 13.80
CA GLY A 9 -6.46 -8.04 14.60
C GLY A 9 -5.48 -9.06 14.02
N ARG A 10 -5.93 -10.28 13.78
CA ARG A 10 -5.07 -11.38 13.35
C ARG A 10 -4.39 -11.15 11.99
N PRO A 11 -5.07 -10.67 10.93
CA PRO A 11 -4.43 -10.47 9.63
C PRO A 11 -3.21 -9.56 9.69
N ILE A 12 -3.32 -8.38 10.29
CA ILE A 12 -2.19 -7.44 10.39
C ILE A 12 -1.04 -7.98 11.22
N SER A 13 -1.36 -8.75 12.28
CA SER A 13 -0.35 -9.39 13.13
C SER A 13 0.44 -10.43 12.33
N ILE A 14 -0.24 -11.26 11.55
CA ILE A 14 0.40 -12.25 10.68
C ILE A 14 1.24 -11.56 9.60
N ALA A 15 0.71 -10.52 8.95
CA ALA A 15 1.44 -9.75 7.95
C ALA A 15 2.74 -9.15 8.52
N ALA A 16 2.68 -8.58 9.72
CA ALA A 16 3.87 -8.04 10.40
C ALA A 16 4.90 -9.13 10.73
N ILE A 17 4.46 -10.31 11.22
CA ILE A 17 5.34 -11.44 11.49
C ILE A 17 5.98 -11.96 10.20
N CYS A 18 5.21 -12.11 9.12
CA CYS A 18 5.73 -12.52 7.82
C CYS A 18 6.77 -11.53 7.30
N ALA A 19 6.51 -10.24 7.39
CA ALA A 19 7.45 -9.19 6.99
C ALA A 19 8.74 -9.23 7.82
N ASP A 20 8.64 -9.45 9.13
CA ASP A 20 9.79 -9.58 10.04
C ASP A 20 10.66 -10.79 9.66
N VAL A 21 10.05 -11.96 9.48
CA VAL A 21 10.75 -13.20 9.13
C VAL A 21 11.41 -13.09 7.76
N LEU A 22 10.69 -12.58 6.75
CA LEU A 22 11.20 -12.41 5.40
C LEU A 22 12.37 -11.42 5.37
N ALA A 23 12.23 -10.25 6.00
CA ALA A 23 13.29 -9.25 6.02
C ALA A 23 14.56 -9.78 6.70
N ARG A 24 14.42 -10.45 7.84
CA ARG A 24 15.54 -11.05 8.55
C ARG A 24 16.25 -12.14 7.73
N THR A 25 15.48 -13.00 7.09
CA THR A 25 16.02 -14.11 6.31
C THR A 25 16.70 -13.63 5.04
N LEU A 26 16.03 -12.76 4.29
CA LEU A 26 16.55 -12.25 3.01
C LEU A 26 17.79 -11.36 3.21
N GLU A 27 17.82 -10.54 4.25
CA GLU A 27 18.98 -9.70 4.55
C GLU A 27 20.23 -10.55 4.88
N ARG A 28 20.05 -11.72 5.51
CA ARG A 28 21.15 -12.70 5.71
C ARG A 28 21.69 -13.30 4.41
N CYS A 29 20.86 -13.30 3.36
CA CYS A 29 21.25 -13.73 2.01
C CYS A 29 21.72 -12.56 1.14
N ASP A 30 22.07 -11.43 1.75
CA ASP A 30 22.51 -10.19 1.08
C ASP A 30 21.47 -9.60 0.10
N VAL A 31 20.20 -9.87 0.34
CA VAL A 31 19.08 -9.29 -0.41
C VAL A 31 18.61 -8.00 0.27
N LYS A 32 18.51 -6.92 -0.49
CA LYS A 32 17.93 -5.66 0.00
C LYS A 32 16.42 -5.80 0.11
N VAL A 33 15.87 -5.47 1.28
CA VAL A 33 14.44 -5.55 1.56
C VAL A 33 13.89 -4.21 1.98
N GLU A 34 12.84 -3.76 1.31
CA GLU A 34 12.05 -2.60 1.72
C GLU A 34 10.67 -3.07 2.20
N ILE A 35 10.18 -2.51 3.31
CA ILE A 35 8.86 -2.82 3.85
C ILE A 35 8.03 -1.55 3.85
N LEU A 36 6.96 -1.58 3.07
CA LEU A 36 6.04 -0.48 2.84
C LEU A 36 4.64 -0.84 3.34
N GLY A 37 3.92 0.15 3.83
CA GLY A 37 2.51 0.01 4.16
C GLY A 37 1.67 1.08 3.47
N PHE A 38 0.39 0.81 3.29
CA PHE A 38 -0.54 1.76 2.71
C PHE A 38 -1.91 1.72 3.39
N THR A 39 -2.48 2.88 3.55
CA THR A 39 -3.83 3.14 4.05
C THR A 39 -4.24 4.56 3.67
N THR A 40 -5.35 5.05 4.20
CA THR A 40 -5.77 6.44 4.07
C THR A 40 -5.60 7.19 5.39
N ARG A 41 -5.66 8.52 5.35
CA ARG A 41 -5.59 9.36 6.55
C ARG A 41 -6.92 9.43 7.29
N ALA A 42 -8.01 9.31 6.57
CA ALA A 42 -9.36 9.42 7.10
C ALA A 42 -10.22 8.22 6.70
N TRP A 43 -11.26 7.95 7.46
CA TRP A 43 -12.28 6.95 7.12
C TRP A 43 -13.26 7.45 6.04
N LYS A 44 -13.46 8.76 5.94
CA LYS A 44 -14.46 9.36 5.05
C LYS A 44 -13.93 10.65 4.42
N GLY A 45 -12.89 10.54 3.63
CA GLY A 45 -12.46 11.54 2.67
C GLY A 45 -11.28 12.44 3.05
N GLY A 46 -11.26 13.12 4.18
CA GLY A 46 -10.21 14.07 4.52
C GLY A 46 -10.20 15.33 3.64
N LEU A 47 -8.99 15.95 3.46
CA LEU A 47 -8.83 17.22 2.75
C LEU A 47 -9.23 17.14 1.28
N ALA A 48 -8.98 16.01 0.61
CA ALA A 48 -9.36 15.80 -0.78
C ALA A 48 -10.89 15.92 -0.96
N ARG A 49 -11.66 15.36 -0.03
CA ARG A 49 -13.11 15.47 -0.05
C ARG A 49 -13.58 16.88 0.29
N GLU A 50 -12.96 17.55 1.25
CA GLU A 50 -13.28 18.94 1.60
C GLU A 50 -13.08 19.88 0.41
N LYS A 51 -11.95 19.72 -0.30
CA LYS A 51 -11.68 20.48 -1.52
C LYS A 51 -12.78 20.26 -2.57
N TRP A 52 -13.16 19.03 -2.83
CA TRP A 52 -14.21 18.69 -3.77
C TRP A 52 -15.58 19.32 -3.39
N LEU A 53 -15.92 19.33 -2.10
CA LEU A 53 -17.14 19.99 -1.61
C LEU A 53 -17.11 21.49 -1.86
N ASN A 54 -15.97 22.14 -1.63
CA ASN A 54 -15.79 23.59 -1.82
C ASN A 54 -15.79 23.99 -3.29
N GLU A 55 -15.38 23.09 -4.20
CA GLU A 55 -15.38 23.29 -5.66
C GLU A 55 -16.74 23.04 -6.31
N GLY A 56 -17.79 22.82 -5.53
CA GLY A 56 -19.15 22.64 -6.04
C GLY A 56 -19.49 21.20 -6.47
N ARG A 57 -18.75 20.22 -5.98
CA ARG A 57 -18.98 18.78 -6.21
C ARG A 57 -18.97 18.39 -7.69
N PRO A 58 -17.92 18.67 -8.46
CA PRO A 58 -17.84 18.25 -9.84
C PRO A 58 -18.05 16.75 -9.99
N GLN A 59 -18.65 16.32 -11.10
CA GLN A 59 -18.90 14.90 -11.37
C GLN A 59 -17.60 14.12 -11.63
N MET A 60 -17.58 12.85 -11.22
CA MET A 60 -16.46 11.93 -11.41
C MET A 60 -15.10 12.51 -10.96
N PRO A 61 -14.99 12.91 -9.69
CA PRO A 61 -13.82 13.63 -9.21
C PRO A 61 -12.56 12.74 -9.08
N GLY A 62 -12.69 11.44 -9.19
CA GLY A 62 -11.62 10.51 -8.87
C GLY A 62 -11.50 10.26 -7.36
N ARG A 63 -10.27 10.04 -6.89
CA ARG A 63 -10.02 9.76 -5.47
C ARG A 63 -10.41 10.94 -4.56
N LEU A 64 -11.20 10.67 -3.53
CA LEU A 64 -11.66 11.64 -2.54
C LEU A 64 -11.15 11.35 -1.11
N ASN A 65 -10.03 10.69 -0.96
CA ASN A 65 -9.40 10.49 0.34
C ASN A 65 -7.90 10.80 0.28
N ASP A 66 -7.34 11.17 1.42
CA ASP A 66 -5.91 11.45 1.52
C ASP A 66 -5.13 10.15 1.75
N LEU A 67 -4.12 9.91 0.93
CA LEU A 67 -3.29 8.72 1.05
C LEU A 67 -2.35 8.80 2.26
N ARG A 68 -2.10 7.66 2.88
CA ARG A 68 -1.04 7.45 3.84
C ARG A 68 -0.18 6.28 3.40
N HIS A 69 0.98 6.61 2.81
CA HIS A 69 2.01 5.64 2.45
C HIS A 69 3.10 5.65 3.51
N ILE A 70 3.47 4.48 4.02
CA ILE A 70 4.33 4.32 5.18
C ILE A 70 5.57 3.51 4.79
N ILE A 71 6.75 4.00 5.15
CA ILE A 71 8.00 3.27 5.00
C ILE A 71 8.39 2.71 6.37
N TYR A 72 8.13 1.44 6.59
CA TYR A 72 8.54 0.76 7.83
C TYR A 72 10.03 0.44 7.83
N LYS A 73 10.56 0.06 6.66
CA LYS A 73 11.98 -0.23 6.45
C LYS A 73 12.40 0.22 5.06
N LYS A 74 13.40 1.08 4.99
CA LYS A 74 14.07 1.41 3.73
C LYS A 74 14.98 0.24 3.29
N ALA A 75 15.19 0.09 1.99
CA ALA A 75 16.01 -0.99 1.43
C ALA A 75 17.42 -1.06 2.03
N ASP A 76 18.07 0.07 2.26
CA ASP A 76 19.43 0.14 2.79
C ASP A 76 19.52 0.24 4.33
N ALA A 77 18.37 0.31 5.01
CA ALA A 77 18.34 0.33 6.47
C ALA A 77 18.44 -1.11 7.02
N PRO A 78 19.34 -1.37 8.00
CA PRO A 78 19.44 -2.71 8.58
C PRO A 78 18.18 -3.14 9.30
N TRP A 79 17.75 -4.38 9.12
CA TRP A 79 16.58 -4.96 9.76
C TRP A 79 16.55 -4.74 11.29
N ARG A 80 17.69 -4.93 11.96
CA ARG A 80 17.79 -4.75 13.42
C ARG A 80 17.31 -3.39 13.91
N ARG A 81 17.63 -2.32 13.16
CA ARG A 81 17.24 -0.95 13.52
C ARG A 81 15.77 -0.67 13.22
N THR A 82 15.20 -1.33 12.22
CA THR A 82 13.86 -1.02 11.70
C THR A 82 12.78 -1.96 12.21
N ARG A 83 13.17 -3.12 12.79
CA ARG A 83 12.23 -4.08 13.35
C ARG A 83 11.17 -3.47 14.27
N PRO A 84 11.50 -2.56 15.21
CA PRO A 84 10.49 -1.92 16.06
C PRO A 84 9.42 -1.15 15.29
N ASN A 85 9.72 -0.68 14.08
CA ASN A 85 8.76 0.04 13.24
C ASN A 85 7.58 -0.83 12.83
N LEU A 86 7.77 -2.15 12.69
CA LEU A 86 6.68 -3.08 12.37
C LEU A 86 5.60 -3.11 13.46
N GLY A 87 5.96 -2.81 14.70
CA GLY A 87 5.02 -2.66 15.79
C GLY A 87 4.03 -1.51 15.60
N LEU A 88 4.37 -0.52 14.76
CA LEU A 88 3.46 0.58 14.43
C LEU A 88 2.22 0.10 13.67
N MET A 89 2.29 -1.03 12.98
CA MET A 89 1.12 -1.63 12.31
C MET A 89 0.03 -2.03 13.31
N MET A 90 0.40 -2.28 14.57
CA MET A 90 -0.53 -2.63 15.64
C MET A 90 -1.13 -1.40 16.32
N LYS A 91 -0.66 -0.18 15.96
CA LYS A 91 -1.11 1.05 16.60
C LYS A 91 -2.59 1.27 16.30
N GLU A 92 -3.37 1.43 17.35
CA GLU A 92 -4.78 1.78 17.24
C GLU A 92 -4.98 3.06 16.44
N GLY A 93 -5.98 3.07 15.55
CA GLY A 93 -6.31 4.23 14.71
C GLY A 93 -5.43 4.39 13.44
N LEU A 94 -4.42 3.54 13.22
CA LEU A 94 -3.64 3.59 11.98
C LEU A 94 -4.43 3.03 10.79
N LEU A 95 -5.07 1.87 10.97
CA LEU A 95 -5.77 1.14 9.91
C LEU A 95 -7.07 1.84 9.53
N LYS A 96 -7.23 2.16 8.23
CA LYS A 96 -8.41 2.85 7.69
C LYS A 96 -8.85 2.22 6.37
N GLU A 97 -9.04 3.01 5.33
CA GLU A 97 -9.43 2.55 3.98
C GLU A 97 -8.20 2.13 3.17
N ASN A 98 -8.42 1.49 2.03
CA ASN A 98 -7.34 1.05 1.15
C ASN A 98 -7.55 1.46 -0.31
N ILE A 99 -6.52 2.09 -0.88
CA ILE A 99 -6.45 2.52 -2.28
C ILE A 99 -5.21 1.88 -2.90
N ASP A 100 -5.37 0.64 -3.32
CA ASP A 100 -4.30 -0.27 -3.67
C ASP A 100 -3.56 0.12 -4.95
N GLY A 101 -4.27 0.64 -5.96
CA GLY A 101 -3.67 1.03 -7.23
C GLY A 101 -2.58 2.09 -7.08
N GLU A 102 -2.88 3.19 -6.39
CA GLU A 102 -1.89 4.26 -6.15
C GLU A 102 -0.76 3.80 -5.21
N ALA A 103 -1.05 2.90 -4.28
CA ALA A 103 -0.02 2.28 -3.42
C ALA A 103 0.95 1.42 -4.24
N LEU A 104 0.42 0.62 -5.16
CA LEU A 104 1.22 -0.22 -6.06
C LEU A 104 2.09 0.63 -7.00
N GLU A 105 1.54 1.71 -7.56
CA GLU A 105 2.31 2.67 -8.37
C GLU A 105 3.45 3.32 -7.57
N TRP A 106 3.18 3.72 -6.34
CA TRP A 106 4.18 4.31 -5.46
C TRP A 106 5.31 3.31 -5.17
N ALA A 107 4.98 2.08 -4.78
CA ALA A 107 5.96 1.03 -4.54
C ALA A 107 6.77 0.70 -5.79
N HIS A 108 6.11 0.60 -6.95
CA HIS A 108 6.76 0.35 -8.23
C HIS A 108 7.77 1.45 -8.60
N ARG A 109 7.40 2.72 -8.44
CA ARG A 109 8.34 3.84 -8.67
C ARG A 109 9.56 3.77 -7.76
N ARG A 110 9.39 3.38 -6.50
CA ARG A 110 10.50 3.18 -5.57
C ARG A 110 11.42 2.06 -6.02
N MET A 111 10.87 0.95 -6.50
CA MET A 111 11.66 -0.17 -7.03
C MET A 111 12.41 0.19 -8.31
N LEU A 112 11.80 0.95 -9.22
CA LEU A 112 12.48 1.41 -10.43
C LEU A 112 13.69 2.30 -10.17
N ALA A 113 13.69 3.02 -9.06
CA ALA A 113 14.82 3.85 -8.63
C ALA A 113 15.98 3.04 -8.02
N ARG A 114 15.83 1.73 -7.84
CA ARG A 114 16.86 0.86 -7.27
C ARG A 114 17.82 0.33 -8.35
N PRO A 115 19.12 0.19 -8.03
CA PRO A 115 20.12 -0.30 -8.97
C PRO A 115 20.13 -1.81 -9.14
N GLU A 116 19.50 -2.58 -8.24
CA GLU A 116 19.52 -4.04 -8.26
C GLU A 116 18.92 -4.57 -9.57
N ALA A 117 19.56 -5.59 -10.16
CA ALA A 117 19.15 -6.16 -11.44
C ALA A 117 17.81 -6.91 -11.35
N ARG A 118 17.59 -7.67 -10.29
CA ARG A 118 16.34 -8.38 -10.02
C ARG A 118 15.54 -7.67 -8.95
N LYS A 119 14.27 -7.42 -9.25
CA LYS A 119 13.35 -6.71 -8.37
C LYS A 119 12.07 -7.50 -8.23
N ILE A 120 11.71 -7.82 -6.99
CA ILE A 120 10.49 -8.58 -6.65
C ILE A 120 9.65 -7.73 -5.72
N MET A 121 8.41 -7.51 -6.08
CA MET A 121 7.42 -6.81 -5.26
C MET A 121 6.35 -7.79 -4.80
N MET A 122 6.23 -7.95 -3.49
CA MET A 122 5.22 -8.81 -2.87
C MET A 122 4.16 -7.92 -2.22
N VAL A 123 2.91 -8.09 -2.63
CA VAL A 123 1.75 -7.42 -2.04
C VAL A 123 1.05 -8.38 -1.09
N ILE A 124 0.79 -7.93 0.14
CA ILE A 124 0.00 -8.67 1.13
C ILE A 124 -1.23 -7.83 1.45
N SER A 125 -2.41 -8.33 1.06
CA SER A 125 -3.71 -7.68 1.24
C SER A 125 -4.78 -8.74 1.41
N ASP A 126 -5.85 -8.44 2.13
CA ASP A 126 -6.96 -9.35 2.42
C ASP A 126 -8.19 -9.13 1.53
N GLY A 127 -8.11 -8.25 0.53
CA GLY A 127 -9.28 -8.02 -0.32
C GLY A 127 -9.11 -6.95 -1.40
N ALA A 128 -10.27 -6.52 -1.90
CA ALA A 128 -10.36 -5.49 -2.92
C ALA A 128 -10.13 -4.08 -2.33
N PRO A 129 -9.70 -3.10 -3.16
CA PRO A 129 -9.59 -1.72 -2.74
C PRO A 129 -10.96 -1.13 -2.37
N VAL A 130 -11.03 -0.51 -1.20
CA VAL A 130 -12.26 0.12 -0.69
C VAL A 130 -11.95 1.50 -0.11
N ASP A 131 -12.67 2.49 -0.61
CA ASP A 131 -12.74 3.84 -0.02
C ASP A 131 -14.14 4.39 -0.27
N ASP A 132 -14.95 4.46 0.78
CA ASP A 132 -16.36 4.85 0.69
C ASP A 132 -16.54 6.22 0.04
N SER A 133 -15.69 7.18 0.37
CA SER A 133 -15.79 8.54 -0.17
C SER A 133 -15.56 8.57 -1.68
N THR A 134 -14.63 7.81 -2.18
CA THR A 134 -14.34 7.69 -3.61
C THR A 134 -15.45 6.92 -4.33
N LEU A 135 -15.86 5.77 -3.78
CA LEU A 135 -16.85 4.89 -4.43
C LEU A 135 -18.27 5.46 -4.42
N SER A 136 -18.58 6.41 -3.51
CA SER A 136 -19.91 7.05 -3.46
C SER A 136 -20.19 8.01 -4.63
N VAL A 137 -19.16 8.49 -5.32
CA VAL A 137 -19.27 9.53 -6.37
C VAL A 137 -18.55 9.18 -7.68
N ASN A 138 -18.02 7.99 -7.76
CA ASN A 138 -17.40 7.41 -8.96
C ASN A 138 -18.09 6.08 -9.29
N PRO A 139 -17.84 5.47 -10.47
CA PRO A 139 -18.32 4.13 -10.75
C PRO A 139 -17.91 3.12 -9.67
N ALA A 140 -18.78 2.16 -9.35
CA ALA A 140 -18.55 1.19 -8.28
C ALA A 140 -17.24 0.39 -8.43
N ASN A 141 -16.78 0.20 -9.67
CA ASN A 141 -15.54 -0.51 -9.98
C ASN A 141 -14.32 0.42 -10.17
N TYR A 142 -14.42 1.70 -9.83
CA TYR A 142 -13.38 2.70 -10.09
C TYR A 142 -12.02 2.30 -9.52
N LEU A 143 -11.97 1.95 -8.24
CA LEU A 143 -10.72 1.57 -7.57
C LEU A 143 -10.18 0.23 -8.05
N GLU A 144 -11.06 -0.75 -8.27
CA GLU A 144 -10.69 -2.07 -8.76
C GLU A 144 -10.15 -1.99 -10.21
N LYS A 145 -10.81 -1.23 -11.07
CA LYS A 145 -10.35 -0.99 -12.44
C LYS A 145 -8.97 -0.36 -12.45
N HIS A 146 -8.77 0.68 -11.66
CA HIS A 146 -7.46 1.34 -11.54
C HIS A 146 -6.38 0.37 -11.06
N LEU A 147 -6.66 -0.45 -10.06
CA LEU A 147 -5.73 -1.48 -9.60
C LEU A 147 -5.35 -2.45 -10.72
N ARG A 148 -6.31 -2.94 -11.49
CA ARG A 148 -6.06 -3.82 -12.64
C ARG A 148 -5.20 -3.16 -13.72
N ASP A 149 -5.47 -1.90 -14.02
CA ASP A 149 -4.69 -1.12 -14.99
C ASP A 149 -3.24 -0.96 -14.53
N VAL A 150 -3.03 -0.70 -13.24
CA VAL A 150 -1.68 -0.59 -12.64
C VAL A 150 -0.95 -1.94 -12.67
N ILE A 151 -1.62 -3.04 -12.31
CA ILE A 151 -1.05 -4.39 -12.39
C ILE A 151 -0.59 -4.68 -13.83
N ALA A 152 -1.46 -4.45 -14.82
CA ALA A 152 -1.14 -4.65 -16.22
C ALA A 152 0.06 -3.80 -16.68
N MET A 153 0.16 -2.56 -16.20
CA MET A 153 1.29 -1.68 -16.48
C MET A 153 2.59 -2.22 -15.88
N VAL A 154 2.58 -2.69 -14.64
CA VAL A 154 3.77 -3.27 -13.98
C VAL A 154 4.24 -4.52 -14.71
N GLU A 155 3.32 -5.44 -15.03
CA GLU A 155 3.61 -6.69 -15.75
C GLU A 155 4.14 -6.43 -17.15
N LYS A 156 3.55 -5.48 -17.88
CA LYS A 156 4.00 -5.10 -19.24
C LYS A 156 5.42 -4.55 -19.25
N ARG A 157 5.82 -3.82 -18.24
CA ARG A 157 7.19 -3.26 -18.12
C ARG A 157 8.25 -4.29 -17.85
N LYS A 158 7.90 -5.43 -17.28
CA LYS A 158 8.82 -6.56 -16.95
C LYS A 158 10.05 -6.15 -16.13
N ALA A 159 10.06 -4.98 -15.53
CA ALA A 159 11.16 -4.48 -14.72
C ALA A 159 11.08 -4.97 -13.25
N VAL A 160 9.91 -5.40 -12.82
CA VAL A 160 9.60 -5.86 -11.46
C VAL A 160 8.74 -7.11 -11.55
N GLU A 161 9.13 -8.16 -10.83
CA GLU A 161 8.29 -9.35 -10.64
C GLU A 161 7.25 -9.05 -9.57
N LEU A 162 5.97 -9.21 -9.90
CA LEU A 162 4.85 -8.93 -8.99
C LEU A 162 4.28 -10.23 -8.43
N LEU A 163 4.20 -10.32 -7.11
CA LEU A 163 3.58 -11.42 -6.37
C LEU A 163 2.50 -10.85 -5.44
N ALA A 164 1.44 -11.60 -5.22
CA ALA A 164 0.38 -11.24 -4.28
C ALA A 164 0.06 -12.42 -3.35
N ILE A 165 -0.22 -12.09 -2.09
CA ILE A 165 -0.69 -13.00 -1.05
C ILE A 165 -1.94 -12.37 -0.45
N GLY A 166 -3.03 -13.13 -0.45
CA GLY A 166 -4.31 -12.77 0.13
C GLY A 166 -4.83 -13.81 1.11
#